data_487c08044ac0691469573a596ba3bc31
#
_entry.id   487c08044ac0691469573a596ba3bc31
#
_cell.length_a   1.000
_cell.length_b   1.000
_cell.length_c   1.000
_cell.angle_alpha   90.00
_cell.angle_beta   90.00
_cell.angle_gamma   90.00
#
_symmetry.space_group_name_H-M   'P 1'
#
loop_
_entity.id
_entity.type
_entity.pdbx_description
1 polymer ?
#
loop_
_entity_poly.entity_id
_entity_poly.type
_entity_poly.pdbx_seq_one_letter_code
_entity_poly.pdbx_strand_id
1 'polypeptide(L)'
;VDETHEMKENIIGKSIEQSQSLKDNPKFIDITTEGFVIDGYLDDELKKARKVITKEDDTLAGERLLPWLYTQDSEQEVWNGNRKNRLWQKSNPTLGIVKKWEYLEEQVDMARESKADRIFVLSKDFNIKQNGTEAWLNLEDYEYHAVYDLEEFRGCICMGAVDLSETTDLCAAKILMM
;
A
#
# COMPACT_ATOMS: atom_id res chain seq x y z
N VAL A 1 -15.64 -2.04 -11.20
CA VAL A 1 -15.67 -2.84 -9.96
C VAL A 1 -15.40 -1.91 -8.79
N ASP A 2 -16.06 -2.12 -7.69
CA ASP A 2 -15.93 -1.34 -6.46
C ASP A 2 -15.33 -2.21 -5.35
N GLU A 3 -14.65 -1.56 -4.39
CA GLU A 3 -14.01 -2.21 -3.24
C GLU A 3 -13.03 -3.35 -3.62
N THR A 4 -12.21 -3.12 -4.64
CA THR A 4 -11.28 -4.13 -5.16
C THR A 4 -10.18 -4.52 -4.17
N HIS A 5 -9.97 -3.73 -3.11
CA HIS A 5 -9.02 -4.01 -2.05
C HIS A 5 -9.35 -5.27 -1.21
N GLU A 6 -10.61 -5.75 -1.26
CA GLU A 6 -11.02 -6.98 -0.58
C GLU A 6 -10.73 -8.24 -1.41
N MET A 7 -10.31 -8.09 -2.66
CA MET A 7 -10.11 -9.21 -3.57
C MET A 7 -8.70 -9.78 -3.44
N LYS A 8 -8.60 -11.07 -3.13
CA LYS A 8 -7.33 -11.80 -3.20
C LYS A 8 -6.90 -12.04 -4.65
N GLU A 9 -7.87 -12.35 -5.53
CA GLU A 9 -7.62 -12.70 -6.93
C GLU A 9 -8.55 -11.92 -7.87
N ASN A 10 -8.06 -11.60 -9.07
CA ASN A 10 -8.83 -10.87 -10.08
C ASN A 10 -9.69 -11.79 -10.97
N ILE A 11 -10.46 -12.71 -10.42
CA ILE A 11 -11.31 -13.59 -11.22
C ILE A 11 -12.48 -12.81 -11.84
N ILE A 12 -13.12 -11.98 -11.04
CA ILE A 12 -14.29 -11.18 -11.46
C ILE A 12 -13.89 -10.14 -12.50
N GLY A 13 -12.82 -9.38 -12.22
CA GLY A 13 -12.31 -8.36 -13.14
C GLY A 13 -11.95 -8.94 -14.50
N LYS A 14 -11.18 -10.03 -14.55
CA LYS A 14 -10.82 -10.73 -15.78
C LYS A 14 -12.04 -11.23 -16.56
N SER A 15 -13.05 -11.75 -15.87
CA SER A 15 -14.29 -12.21 -16.51
C SER A 15 -15.05 -11.05 -17.15
N ILE A 16 -15.13 -9.90 -16.48
CA ILE A 16 -15.75 -8.68 -17.01
C ILE A 16 -14.98 -8.18 -18.23
N GLU A 17 -13.64 -8.05 -18.14
CA GLU A 17 -12.79 -7.62 -19.25
C GLU A 17 -12.93 -8.53 -20.48
N GLN A 18 -12.92 -9.84 -20.29
CA GLN A 18 -13.13 -10.81 -21.38
C GLN A 18 -14.51 -10.68 -22.02
N SER A 19 -15.54 -10.40 -21.24
CA SER A 19 -16.92 -10.20 -21.75
C SER A 19 -17.05 -8.96 -22.65
N GLN A 20 -16.10 -8.04 -22.55
CA GLN A 20 -16.07 -6.80 -23.35
C GLN A 20 -15.39 -6.96 -24.71
N SER A 21 -14.85 -8.14 -25.03
CA SER A 21 -14.10 -8.40 -26.27
C SER A 21 -14.83 -8.03 -27.56
N LEU A 22 -16.15 -8.02 -27.55
CA LEU A 22 -17.00 -7.66 -28.68
C LEU A 22 -17.45 -6.17 -28.67
N LYS A 23 -16.93 -5.35 -27.77
CA LYS A 23 -17.28 -3.94 -27.68
C LYS A 23 -16.26 -3.08 -28.42
N ASP A 24 -16.71 -2.08 -29.18
CA ASP A 24 -15.83 -1.17 -29.93
C ASP A 24 -14.98 -0.28 -29.01
N ASN A 25 -15.51 0.11 -27.86
CA ASN A 25 -14.82 0.97 -26.89
C ASN A 25 -15.08 0.48 -25.45
N PRO A 26 -14.51 -0.66 -25.08
CA PRO A 26 -14.69 -1.20 -23.74
C PRO A 26 -14.04 -0.28 -22.71
N LYS A 27 -14.70 -0.14 -21.55
CA LYS A 27 -14.18 0.57 -20.39
C LYS A 27 -14.33 -0.29 -19.16
N PHE A 28 -13.25 -0.41 -18.42
CA PHE A 28 -13.22 -1.06 -17.13
C PHE A 28 -12.75 -0.04 -16.09
N ILE A 29 -13.47 0.12 -15.02
CA ILE A 29 -13.19 1.11 -13.98
C ILE A 29 -13.17 0.40 -12.64
N ASP A 30 -12.05 0.52 -11.93
CA ASP A 30 -11.90 0.11 -10.55
C ASP A 30 -11.90 1.33 -9.64
N ILE A 31 -12.69 1.27 -8.58
CA ILE A 31 -12.77 2.30 -7.55
C ILE A 31 -12.55 1.62 -6.21
N THR A 32 -11.60 2.11 -5.44
CA THR A 32 -11.29 1.49 -4.15
C THR A 32 -10.50 2.42 -3.25
N THR A 33 -10.49 2.13 -1.96
CA THR A 33 -9.50 2.60 -1.01
C THR A 33 -8.40 1.55 -0.84
N GLU A 34 -7.39 1.82 -0.05
CA GLU A 34 -6.45 0.80 0.41
C GLU A 34 -7.15 -0.21 1.35
N GLY A 35 -6.62 -1.42 1.43
CA GLY A 35 -7.17 -2.51 2.25
C GLY A 35 -6.09 -3.28 2.99
N PHE A 36 -6.50 -4.40 3.59
CA PHE A 36 -5.63 -5.23 4.44
C PHE A 36 -5.20 -6.54 3.77
N VAL A 37 -5.65 -6.79 2.55
CA VAL A 37 -5.21 -7.96 1.77
C VAL A 37 -3.79 -7.70 1.28
N ILE A 38 -2.87 -8.58 1.63
CA ILE A 38 -1.46 -8.53 1.22
C ILE A 38 -1.28 -9.42 -0.01
N ASP A 39 -0.50 -8.93 -0.98
CA ASP A 39 -0.25 -9.58 -2.27
C ASP A 39 -1.55 -9.96 -3.01
N GLY A 40 -2.57 -9.11 -2.85
CA GLY A 40 -3.86 -9.26 -3.50
C GLY A 40 -3.96 -8.54 -4.84
N TYR A 41 -5.17 -8.58 -5.41
CA TYR A 41 -5.46 -7.96 -6.69
C TYR A 41 -5.08 -6.47 -6.74
N LEU A 42 -5.44 -5.70 -5.69
CA LEU A 42 -5.12 -4.28 -5.63
C LEU A 42 -3.61 -4.01 -5.68
N ASP A 43 -2.81 -4.81 -4.96
CA ASP A 43 -1.35 -4.64 -4.95
C ASP A 43 -0.75 -4.79 -6.34
N ASP A 44 -1.25 -5.74 -7.12
CA ASP A 44 -0.81 -5.95 -8.51
C ASP A 44 -1.23 -4.79 -9.42
N GLU A 45 -2.44 -4.27 -9.27
CA GLU A 45 -2.91 -3.12 -10.04
C GLU A 45 -2.14 -1.83 -9.66
N LEU A 46 -1.82 -1.63 -8.38
CA LEU A 46 -0.99 -0.51 -7.93
C LEU A 46 0.44 -0.59 -8.48
N LYS A 47 1.04 -1.78 -8.57
CA LYS A 47 2.35 -1.98 -9.20
C LYS A 47 2.32 -1.58 -10.68
N LYS A 48 1.28 -1.99 -11.42
CA LYS A 48 1.08 -1.60 -12.83
C LYS A 48 0.87 -0.09 -12.97
N ALA A 49 -0.03 0.47 -12.15
CA ALA A 49 -0.34 1.89 -12.14
C ALA A 49 0.91 2.76 -11.92
N ARG A 50 1.76 2.40 -10.97
CA ARG A 50 3.02 3.11 -10.71
C ARG A 50 3.97 3.05 -11.90
N LYS A 51 4.16 1.88 -12.54
CA LYS A 51 4.99 1.75 -13.75
C LYS A 51 4.51 2.65 -14.89
N VAL A 52 3.20 2.79 -15.07
CA VAL A 52 2.63 3.71 -16.07
C VAL A 52 2.92 5.17 -15.70
N ILE A 53 2.75 5.54 -14.44
CA ILE A 53 3.02 6.91 -13.95
C ILE A 53 4.50 7.26 -14.09
N THR A 54 5.42 6.33 -13.78
CA THR A 54 6.87 6.52 -13.90
C THR A 54 7.40 6.35 -15.33
N LYS A 55 6.52 6.01 -16.28
CA LYS A 55 6.87 5.72 -17.67
C LYS A 55 7.85 4.56 -17.84
N GLU A 56 7.78 3.57 -16.97
CA GLU A 56 8.52 2.32 -17.07
C GLU A 56 7.76 1.26 -17.89
N ASP A 57 6.47 1.48 -18.13
CA ASP A 57 5.61 0.62 -18.96
C ASP A 57 5.20 1.37 -20.23
N ASP A 58 5.80 0.99 -21.35
CA ASP A 58 5.54 1.49 -22.70
C ASP A 58 4.71 0.50 -23.56
N THR A 59 4.14 -0.52 -22.94
CA THR A 59 3.28 -1.48 -23.61
C THR A 59 1.94 -0.86 -24.00
N LEU A 60 1.27 -1.44 -24.99
CA LEU A 60 -0.10 -1.04 -25.38
C LEU A 60 -1.10 -1.15 -24.21
N ALA A 61 -0.89 -2.10 -23.31
CA ALA A 61 -1.70 -2.24 -22.11
C ALA A 61 -1.47 -1.08 -21.14
N GLY A 62 -0.22 -0.63 -20.95
CA GLY A 62 0.13 0.54 -20.17
C GLY A 62 -0.45 1.83 -20.75
N GLU A 63 -0.41 2.00 -22.07
CA GLU A 63 -1.00 3.17 -22.75
C GLU A 63 -2.53 3.31 -22.57
N ARG A 64 -3.21 2.18 -22.31
CA ARG A 64 -4.67 2.15 -22.10
C ARG A 64 -5.08 2.26 -20.63
N LEU A 65 -4.11 2.21 -19.70
CA LEU A 65 -4.37 2.34 -18.27
C LEU A 65 -4.28 3.82 -17.85
N LEU A 66 -5.33 4.33 -17.23
CA LEU A 66 -5.38 5.67 -16.65
C LEU A 66 -5.45 5.57 -15.12
N PRO A 67 -4.30 5.58 -14.44
CA PRO A 67 -4.26 5.51 -12.98
C PRO A 67 -4.50 6.88 -12.34
N TRP A 68 -5.32 6.88 -11.29
CA TRP A 68 -5.57 8.04 -10.42
C TRP A 68 -5.34 7.60 -8.98
N LEU A 69 -4.15 7.90 -8.45
CA LEU A 69 -3.74 7.49 -7.12
C LEU A 69 -3.78 8.69 -6.17
N TYR A 70 -4.67 8.63 -5.20
CA TYR A 70 -4.79 9.61 -4.12
C TYR A 70 -4.33 8.98 -2.81
N THR A 71 -3.05 9.11 -2.49
CA THR A 71 -2.43 8.51 -1.30
C THR A 71 -1.49 9.50 -0.63
N GLN A 72 -1.20 9.32 0.64
CA GLN A 72 -0.06 9.95 1.30
C GLN A 72 1.21 9.16 1.00
N ASP A 73 2.38 9.81 0.99
CA ASP A 73 3.64 9.13 0.75
C ASP A 73 4.17 8.44 2.01
N SER A 74 3.77 8.93 3.18
CA SER A 74 4.19 8.37 4.47
C SER A 74 3.19 8.70 5.57
N GLU A 75 3.25 7.95 6.66
CA GLU A 75 2.49 8.26 7.87
C GLU A 75 2.86 9.62 8.47
N GLN A 76 4.12 10.06 8.33
CA GLN A 76 4.57 11.37 8.80
C GLN A 76 3.81 12.52 8.14
N GLU A 77 3.40 12.38 6.88
CA GLU A 77 2.55 13.38 6.23
C GLU A 77 1.18 13.47 6.88
N VAL A 78 0.65 12.35 7.37
CA VAL A 78 -0.63 12.32 8.10
C VAL A 78 -0.48 13.05 9.44
N TRP A 79 0.55 12.70 10.22
CA TRP A 79 0.76 13.28 11.55
C TRP A 79 1.11 14.77 11.51
N ASN A 80 1.75 15.23 10.46
CA ASN A 80 2.13 16.62 10.24
C ASN A 80 1.07 17.42 9.47
N GLY A 81 0.06 16.74 8.89
CA GLY A 81 -0.99 17.35 8.11
C GLY A 81 -1.93 18.20 8.94
N ASN A 82 -2.42 19.28 8.36
CA ASN A 82 -3.40 20.17 8.97
C ASN A 82 -4.04 21.10 7.93
N ARG A 83 -5.03 21.91 8.34
CA ARG A 83 -5.73 22.88 7.45
C ARG A 83 -4.82 23.91 6.80
N LYS A 84 -3.68 24.28 7.41
CA LYS A 84 -2.79 25.31 6.88
C LYS A 84 -1.92 24.78 5.75
N ASN A 85 -1.29 23.60 5.96
CA ASN A 85 -0.40 23.00 4.97
C ASN A 85 -1.12 22.14 3.92
N ARG A 86 -2.38 21.76 4.19
CA ARG A 86 -3.25 21.00 3.28
C ARG A 86 -2.68 19.65 2.81
N LEU A 87 -1.75 19.07 3.55
CA LEU A 87 -1.14 17.78 3.17
C LEU A 87 -2.18 16.68 2.99
N TRP A 88 -3.22 16.66 3.82
CA TRP A 88 -4.28 15.64 3.73
C TRP A 88 -5.11 15.70 2.43
N GLN A 89 -5.08 16.83 1.70
CA GLN A 89 -5.77 16.92 0.41
C GLN A 89 -5.11 16.07 -0.68
N LYS A 90 -3.89 15.60 -0.47
CA LYS A 90 -3.20 14.68 -1.37
C LYS A 90 -3.95 13.34 -1.51
N SER A 91 -4.40 12.77 -0.40
CA SER A 91 -5.25 11.56 -0.38
C SER A 91 -6.75 11.86 -0.38
N ASN A 92 -7.15 13.07 0.04
CA ASN A 92 -8.54 13.50 0.12
C ASN A 92 -8.77 14.79 -0.68
N PRO A 93 -8.78 14.74 -2.02
CA PRO A 93 -8.83 15.94 -2.86
C PRO A 93 -10.10 16.79 -2.65
N THR A 94 -11.18 16.19 -2.16
CA THR A 94 -12.45 16.88 -1.85
C THR A 94 -12.56 17.37 -0.41
N LEU A 95 -11.46 17.29 0.37
CA LEU A 95 -11.44 17.73 1.76
C LEU A 95 -11.69 19.25 1.87
N GLY A 96 -12.68 19.62 2.67
CA GLY A 96 -13.18 20.98 2.80
C GLY A 96 -14.32 21.33 1.83
N ILE A 97 -14.68 20.42 0.92
CA ILE A 97 -15.81 20.57 -0.02
C ILE A 97 -16.88 19.53 0.29
N VAL A 98 -16.55 18.25 0.14
CA VAL A 98 -17.44 17.10 0.41
C VAL A 98 -17.13 16.51 1.78
N LYS A 99 -15.87 16.11 2.00
CA LYS A 99 -15.39 15.59 3.29
C LYS A 99 -15.02 16.78 4.18
N LYS A 100 -15.50 16.79 5.41
CA LYS A 100 -15.27 17.90 6.36
C LYS A 100 -13.91 17.76 7.03
N TRP A 101 -13.25 18.90 7.30
CA TRP A 101 -11.98 18.93 8.02
C TRP A 101 -12.14 18.42 9.44
N GLU A 102 -13.21 18.83 10.14
CA GLU A 102 -13.48 18.45 11.53
C GLU A 102 -13.54 16.93 11.68
N TYR A 103 -14.20 16.26 10.73
CA TYR A 103 -14.29 14.80 10.74
C TYR A 103 -12.91 14.15 10.64
N LEU A 104 -12.08 14.59 9.69
CA LEU A 104 -10.78 13.98 9.48
C LEU A 104 -9.78 14.30 10.61
N GLU A 105 -9.88 15.51 11.21
CA GLU A 105 -9.12 15.87 12.40
C GLU A 105 -9.45 14.95 13.57
N GLU A 106 -10.74 14.69 13.81
CA GLU A 106 -11.19 13.75 14.86
C GLU A 106 -10.68 12.33 14.63
N GLN A 107 -10.74 11.82 13.36
CA GLN A 107 -10.21 10.51 13.01
C GLN A 107 -8.71 10.42 13.28
N VAL A 108 -7.94 11.44 12.92
CA VAL A 108 -6.48 11.48 13.15
C VAL A 108 -6.18 11.51 14.66
N ASP A 109 -6.95 12.25 15.46
CA ASP A 109 -6.76 12.28 16.91
C ASP A 109 -7.04 10.91 17.53
N MET A 110 -8.13 10.24 17.14
CA MET A 110 -8.41 8.86 17.57
C MET A 110 -7.30 7.89 17.16
N ALA A 111 -6.76 8.02 15.95
CA ALA A 111 -5.67 7.20 15.45
C ALA A 111 -4.35 7.38 16.21
N ARG A 112 -4.16 8.50 16.91
CA ARG A 112 -3.00 8.72 17.80
C ARG A 112 -3.11 7.95 19.11
N GLU A 113 -4.32 7.69 19.58
CA GLU A 113 -4.57 7.06 20.87
C GLU A 113 -4.74 5.54 20.77
N SER A 114 -5.24 5.05 19.64
CA SER A 114 -5.61 3.65 19.45
C SER A 114 -4.89 3.05 18.22
N LYS A 115 -4.16 1.93 18.43
CA LYS A 115 -3.51 1.20 17.31
C LYS A 115 -4.53 0.69 16.29
N ALA A 116 -5.69 0.23 16.73
CA ALA A 116 -6.72 -0.29 15.83
C ALA A 116 -7.28 0.84 14.94
N ASP A 117 -7.59 1.99 15.55
CA ASP A 117 -8.07 3.16 14.82
C ASP A 117 -6.99 3.71 13.88
N ARG A 118 -5.72 3.72 14.31
CA ARG A 118 -4.57 4.12 13.47
C ARG A 118 -4.52 3.30 12.19
N ILE A 119 -4.53 1.98 12.29
CA ILE A 119 -4.47 1.07 11.13
C ILE A 119 -5.64 1.35 10.18
N PHE A 120 -6.84 1.51 10.73
CA PHE A 120 -8.03 1.77 9.94
C PHE A 120 -7.98 3.13 9.24
N VAL A 121 -7.68 4.20 9.96
CA VAL A 121 -7.63 5.57 9.43
C VAL A 121 -6.54 5.72 8.38
N LEU A 122 -5.33 5.19 8.62
CA LEU A 122 -4.25 5.24 7.66
C LEU A 122 -4.61 4.52 6.35
N SER A 123 -5.26 3.36 6.46
CA SER A 123 -5.68 2.58 5.28
C SER A 123 -6.85 3.24 4.56
N LYS A 124 -7.93 3.56 5.25
CA LYS A 124 -9.20 3.97 4.63
C LYS A 124 -9.30 5.47 4.32
N ASP A 125 -8.71 6.32 5.15
CA ASP A 125 -8.76 7.76 4.95
C ASP A 125 -7.55 8.33 4.22
N PHE A 126 -6.40 7.66 4.32
CA PHE A 126 -5.16 8.16 3.73
C PHE A 126 -4.56 7.27 2.64
N ASN A 127 -5.15 6.11 2.39
CA ASN A 127 -4.70 5.13 1.40
C ASN A 127 -3.22 4.72 1.59
N ILE A 128 -2.81 4.56 2.85
CA ILE A 128 -1.50 4.03 3.21
C ILE A 128 -1.67 2.55 3.57
N LYS A 129 -0.94 1.68 2.89
CA LYS A 129 -0.96 0.24 3.16
C LYS A 129 -0.64 -0.03 4.61
N GLN A 130 -1.47 -0.82 5.26
CA GLN A 130 -1.30 -1.27 6.63
C GLN A 130 -1.43 -2.78 6.72
N ASN A 131 -0.70 -3.40 7.63
CA ASN A 131 -0.97 -4.76 8.01
C ASN A 131 -2.27 -4.82 8.80
N GLY A 132 -3.00 -5.92 8.68
CA GLY A 132 -4.18 -6.15 9.53
C GLY A 132 -3.83 -6.08 11.02
N THR A 133 -4.85 -5.89 11.85
CA THR A 133 -4.70 -5.79 13.32
C THR A 133 -4.02 -6.98 13.98
N GLU A 134 -4.01 -8.14 13.30
CA GLU A 134 -3.37 -9.38 13.75
C GLU A 134 -1.87 -9.45 13.42
N ALA A 135 -1.34 -8.50 12.64
CA ALA A 135 0.07 -8.50 12.29
C ALA A 135 0.94 -8.28 13.56
N TRP A 136 1.93 -9.14 13.74
CA TRP A 136 2.87 -9.10 14.86
C TRP A 136 3.74 -7.83 14.83
N LEU A 137 4.18 -7.40 13.63
CA LEU A 137 4.97 -6.19 13.42
C LEU A 137 4.23 -5.26 12.45
N ASN A 138 4.39 -3.95 12.62
CA ASN A 138 3.98 -2.98 11.61
C ASN A 138 4.95 -3.06 10.42
N LEU A 139 4.49 -2.69 9.22
CA LEU A 139 5.35 -2.65 8.03
C LEU A 139 6.60 -1.79 8.25
N GLU A 140 6.46 -0.61 8.87
CA GLU A 140 7.56 0.31 9.17
C GLU A 140 8.63 -0.28 10.10
N ASP A 141 8.25 -1.21 10.99
CA ASP A 141 9.17 -1.78 11.97
C ASP A 141 10.20 -2.74 11.35
N TYR A 142 9.92 -3.27 10.15
CA TYR A 142 10.85 -4.17 9.45
C TYR A 142 11.31 -3.67 8.07
N GLU A 143 10.80 -2.53 7.60
CA GLU A 143 11.35 -1.84 6.45
C GLU A 143 12.59 -1.05 6.86
N TYR A 144 13.76 -1.63 6.63
CA TYR A 144 15.04 -1.00 6.94
C TYR A 144 15.84 -0.78 5.66
N HIS A 145 15.95 0.48 5.26
CA HIS A 145 16.59 0.88 4.00
C HIS A 145 18.04 1.39 4.15
N ALA A 146 18.66 1.24 5.34
CA ALA A 146 20.02 1.68 5.51
C ALA A 146 20.98 0.81 4.69
N VAL A 147 21.85 1.47 3.94
CA VAL A 147 22.96 0.84 3.23
C VAL A 147 24.12 0.73 4.20
N TYR A 148 24.68 -0.46 4.34
CA TYR A 148 25.86 -0.71 5.15
C TYR A 148 26.90 -1.46 4.32
N ASP A 149 28.17 -1.20 4.62
CA ASP A 149 29.28 -1.91 3.98
C ASP A 149 29.59 -3.17 4.80
N LEU A 150 29.49 -4.33 4.17
CA LEU A 150 29.81 -5.62 4.81
C LEU A 150 31.26 -5.72 5.27
N GLU A 151 32.18 -4.99 4.65
CA GLU A 151 33.59 -4.96 5.04
C GLU A 151 33.80 -4.34 6.43
N GLU A 152 32.94 -3.43 6.87
CA GLU A 152 32.97 -2.85 8.21
C GLU A 152 32.81 -3.90 9.33
N PHE A 153 32.17 -5.02 9.00
CA PHE A 153 31.92 -6.12 9.95
C PHE A 153 32.95 -7.24 9.86
N ARG A 154 33.99 -7.08 9.05
CA ARG A 154 35.06 -8.09 8.91
C ARG A 154 35.81 -8.29 10.23
N GLY A 155 35.77 -9.52 10.74
CA GLY A 155 36.40 -9.87 12.02
C GLY A 155 35.49 -9.73 13.25
N CYS A 156 34.25 -9.28 13.10
CA CYS A 156 33.26 -9.30 14.17
C CYS A 156 32.80 -10.71 14.48
N ILE A 157 32.46 -10.93 15.74
CA ILE A 157 31.79 -12.18 16.14
C ILE A 157 30.38 -12.14 15.58
N CYS A 158 29.96 -13.22 14.93
CA CYS A 158 28.61 -13.33 14.42
C CYS A 158 27.91 -14.61 14.91
N MET A 159 26.59 -14.50 15.05
CA MET A 159 25.70 -15.65 15.25
C MET A 159 24.76 -15.75 14.07
N GLY A 160 24.70 -16.95 13.45
CA GLY A 160 23.77 -17.26 12.37
C GLY A 160 22.63 -18.13 12.86
N ALA A 161 21.42 -17.84 12.38
CA ALA A 161 20.26 -18.70 12.54
C ALA A 161 19.63 -18.96 11.17
N VAL A 162 19.21 -20.18 10.94
CA VAL A 162 18.55 -20.58 9.69
C VAL A 162 17.30 -21.39 10.08
N ASP A 163 16.19 -21.00 9.50
CA ASP A 163 14.93 -21.74 9.55
C ASP A 163 14.64 -22.28 8.17
N LEU A 164 14.54 -23.60 8.07
CA LEU A 164 14.37 -24.31 6.80
C LEU A 164 13.00 -24.96 6.74
N SER A 165 12.28 -24.74 5.68
CA SER A 165 11.03 -25.45 5.43
C SER A 165 11.19 -26.53 4.36
N GLU A 166 10.38 -27.57 4.45
CA GLU A 166 10.40 -28.68 3.47
C GLU A 166 9.36 -28.52 2.35
N THR A 167 8.34 -27.66 2.50
CA THR A 167 7.24 -27.59 1.51
C THR A 167 6.78 -26.16 1.20
N THR A 168 5.80 -25.65 1.93
CA THR A 168 5.10 -24.38 1.63
C THR A 168 5.38 -23.26 2.61
N ASP A 169 6.17 -23.53 3.61
CA ASP A 169 6.54 -22.56 4.63
C ASP A 169 7.75 -21.72 4.19
N LEU A 170 8.00 -20.60 4.85
CA LEU A 170 9.07 -19.68 4.51
C LEU A 170 10.42 -20.15 5.05
N CYS A 171 11.46 -20.12 4.22
CA CYS A 171 12.82 -20.23 4.68
C CYS A 171 13.35 -18.87 5.11
N ALA A 172 13.96 -18.79 6.27
CA ALA A 172 14.59 -17.58 6.78
C ALA A 172 16.04 -17.83 7.20
N ALA A 173 16.92 -16.89 6.88
CA ALA A 173 18.29 -16.87 7.37
C ALA A 173 18.61 -15.50 7.95
N LYS A 174 19.20 -15.47 9.15
CA LYS A 174 19.58 -14.24 9.83
C LYS A 174 20.99 -14.34 10.39
N ILE A 175 21.76 -13.28 10.28
CA ILE A 175 23.07 -13.14 10.90
C ILE A 175 23.02 -11.94 11.85
N LEU A 176 23.39 -12.14 13.09
CA LEU A 176 23.61 -11.10 14.08
C LEU A 176 25.12 -10.87 14.21
N MET A 177 25.60 -9.67 13.97
CA MET A 177 26.98 -9.26 14.13
C MET A 177 27.11 -8.46 15.42
N MET A 178 28.16 -8.75 16.21
CA MET A 178 28.39 -8.15 17.53
C MET A 178 29.78 -7.53 17.59
#